data_6863178db7ab1f5a3260fbc85a366de4
#
_entry.id   6863178db7ab1f5a3260fbc85a366de4
#
_cell.length_a   1.000
_cell.length_b   1.000
_cell.length_c   1.000
_cell.angle_alpha   90.00
_cell.angle_beta   90.00
_cell.angle_gamma   90.00
#
_symmetry.space_group_name_H-M   'P 1'
#
loop_
_entity.id
_entity.type
_entity.pdbx_description
1 polymer ?
#
loop_
_entity_poly.entity_id
_entity_poly.type
_entity_poly.pdbx_seq_one_letter_code
_entity_poly.pdbx_strand_id
1 'polypeptide(L)'
;AEREVYRVPEEWIGYGTWVANSDCTKLVGIEIARRDWTPLNDWKIFHDFFHKGPHCRLLRVDLKTGESTTIHEEKIWLGHPIYRPFDDNTVAFCHEGPHDLVDARMWLVNEDGSNVRKVKAHAEGESCTHEFWVPDGSALVYVSYLKGQQGRTISRFNPDTGVNEAVMNMPACSHLMSNVDGTMLVGDGSGTPVDVKDTGGYTIDNDPYLYAFDVAKKAYFRIARHDTSWATVANSRQVTHPHPSFTPDEKAVLYSSDKDGKPALYIAKLPEQPEMLHA
;
A
#
# COMPACT_ATOMS: atom_id res chain seq x y z
N ALA A 1 12.59 28.31 3.61
CA ALA A 1 11.52 28.84 4.47
C ALA A 1 10.41 27.80 4.56
N GLU A 2 9.88 27.57 5.75
CA GLU A 2 8.72 26.71 5.99
C GLU A 2 7.45 27.54 5.83
N ARG A 3 6.39 26.91 5.31
CA ARG A 3 5.08 27.52 5.18
C ARG A 3 4.03 26.49 5.60
N GLU A 4 3.12 26.86 6.49
CA GLU A 4 1.92 26.08 6.75
C GLU A 4 1.02 26.14 5.50
N VAL A 5 0.64 24.99 4.96
CA VAL A 5 -0.22 24.87 3.79
C VAL A 5 -1.65 24.57 4.19
N TYR A 6 -1.82 23.68 5.14
CA TYR A 6 -3.14 23.24 5.63
C TYR A 6 -3.05 22.90 7.11
N ARG A 7 -4.12 23.17 7.84
CA ARG A 7 -4.28 22.76 9.23
C ARG A 7 -5.55 21.93 9.37
N VAL A 8 -5.40 20.71 9.83
CA VAL A 8 -6.54 19.84 10.14
C VAL A 8 -7.43 20.53 11.18
N PRO A 9 -8.75 20.70 10.92
CA PRO A 9 -9.69 21.29 11.86
C PRO A 9 -9.77 20.49 13.19
N GLU A 10 -10.14 21.16 14.29
CA GLU A 10 -10.16 20.53 15.62
C GLU A 10 -11.06 19.30 15.72
N GLU A 11 -12.18 19.29 14.99
CA GLU A 11 -13.14 18.20 14.96
C GLU A 11 -12.67 16.98 14.17
N TRP A 12 -11.54 17.08 13.46
CA TRP A 12 -10.95 16.02 12.62
C TRP A 12 -9.57 15.60 13.12
N ILE A 13 -9.11 14.48 12.65
CA ILE A 13 -7.75 13.96 12.82
C ILE A 13 -7.25 13.54 11.44
N GLY A 14 -6.09 14.07 11.04
CA GLY A 14 -5.41 13.59 9.83
C GLY A 14 -4.95 12.14 10.03
N TYR A 15 -5.27 11.27 9.08
CA TYR A 15 -4.99 9.84 9.16
C TYR A 15 -4.16 9.36 7.97
N GLY A 16 -3.18 8.51 8.25
CA GLY A 16 -2.32 7.90 7.25
C GLY A 16 -1.42 8.91 6.53
N THR A 17 -1.10 8.59 5.28
CA THR A 17 -0.25 9.42 4.43
C THR A 17 -1.06 10.44 3.64
N TRP A 18 -0.47 11.60 3.44
CA TRP A 18 -0.95 12.63 2.52
C TRP A 18 -0.04 12.63 1.31
N VAL A 19 -0.60 12.53 0.12
CA VAL A 19 0.14 12.28 -1.12
C VAL A 19 -0.11 13.39 -2.13
N ALA A 20 0.98 13.89 -2.73
CA ALA A 20 0.90 14.90 -3.78
C ALA A 20 0.49 14.26 -5.12
N ASN A 21 -0.18 15.05 -5.97
CA ASN A 21 -0.33 14.74 -7.38
C ASN A 21 1.01 14.90 -8.13
N SER A 22 1.08 14.50 -9.41
CA SER A 22 2.34 14.42 -10.16
C SER A 22 3.06 15.76 -10.36
N ASP A 23 2.33 16.86 -10.42
CA ASP A 23 2.92 18.22 -10.57
C ASP A 23 3.14 18.94 -9.23
N CYS A 24 2.87 18.29 -8.11
CA CYS A 24 2.98 18.82 -6.76
C CYS A 24 2.19 20.12 -6.54
N THR A 25 1.02 20.25 -7.14
CA THR A 25 0.10 21.39 -6.93
C THR A 25 -0.97 21.10 -5.90
N LYS A 26 -1.27 19.83 -5.63
CA LYS A 26 -2.32 19.37 -4.73
C LYS A 26 -1.83 18.26 -3.81
N LEU A 27 -2.46 18.12 -2.64
CA LEU A 27 -2.38 16.94 -1.78
C LEU A 27 -3.75 16.28 -1.69
N VAL A 28 -3.77 14.97 -1.58
CA VAL A 28 -4.92 14.19 -1.17
C VAL A 28 -4.64 13.53 0.18
N GLY A 29 -5.64 13.51 1.06
CA GLY A 29 -5.52 12.97 2.41
C GLY A 29 -6.84 12.47 2.97
N ILE A 30 -6.74 11.74 4.07
CA ILE A 30 -7.91 11.25 4.83
C ILE A 30 -7.95 11.97 6.17
N GLU A 31 -9.17 12.34 6.58
CA GLU A 31 -9.46 12.77 7.93
C GLU A 31 -10.57 11.91 8.53
N ILE A 32 -10.40 11.61 9.82
CA ILE A 32 -11.36 10.86 10.63
C ILE A 32 -11.95 11.81 11.65
N ALA A 33 -13.26 11.80 11.83
CA ALA A 33 -13.91 12.60 12.85
C ALA A 33 -13.32 12.28 14.24
N ARG A 34 -12.86 13.30 14.96
CA ARG A 34 -12.17 13.13 16.26
C ARG A 34 -13.03 12.38 17.28
N ARG A 35 -14.34 12.56 17.26
CA ARG A 35 -15.29 11.84 18.12
C ARG A 35 -15.31 10.34 17.89
N ASP A 36 -14.88 9.88 16.70
CA ASP A 36 -14.87 8.47 16.31
C ASP A 36 -13.49 7.85 16.47
N TRP A 37 -12.45 8.68 16.56
CA TRP A 37 -11.09 8.22 16.64
C TRP A 37 -10.80 7.43 17.92
N THR A 38 -10.09 6.34 17.74
CA THR A 38 -9.50 5.55 18.84
C THR A 38 -8.10 5.12 18.42
N PRO A 39 -7.07 5.29 19.27
CA PRO A 39 -5.73 4.82 18.95
C PRO A 39 -5.71 3.30 18.70
N LEU A 40 -5.24 2.89 17.54
CA LEU A 40 -5.21 1.50 17.09
C LEU A 40 -3.99 0.77 17.68
N ASN A 41 -4.08 0.33 18.93
CA ASN A 41 -2.96 -0.21 19.69
C ASN A 41 -2.88 -1.74 19.71
N ASP A 42 -3.99 -2.40 19.46
CA ASP A 42 -4.08 -3.86 19.41
C ASP A 42 -5.17 -4.32 18.42
N TRP A 43 -5.20 -5.62 18.17
CA TRP A 43 -6.09 -6.22 17.17
C TRP A 43 -7.57 -6.12 17.54
N LYS A 44 -7.90 -6.19 18.82
CA LYS A 44 -9.29 -6.03 19.26
C LYS A 44 -9.80 -4.61 19.00
N ILE A 45 -9.00 -3.60 19.34
CA ILE A 45 -9.33 -2.19 19.08
C ILE A 45 -9.50 -1.95 17.58
N PHE A 46 -8.66 -2.57 16.76
CA PHE A 46 -8.76 -2.52 15.29
C PHE A 46 -10.11 -3.04 14.78
N HIS A 47 -10.56 -4.20 15.26
CA HIS A 47 -11.88 -4.75 14.95
C HIS A 47 -13.02 -3.85 15.47
N ASP A 48 -12.95 -3.41 16.73
CA ASP A 48 -13.96 -2.54 17.32
C ASP A 48 -14.08 -1.22 16.54
N PHE A 49 -12.96 -0.66 16.09
CA PHE A 49 -12.94 0.56 15.28
C PHE A 49 -13.59 0.36 13.91
N PHE A 50 -13.31 -0.75 13.25
CA PHE A 50 -13.97 -1.12 12.00
C PHE A 50 -15.48 -1.21 12.15
N HIS A 51 -15.95 -1.95 13.15
CA HIS A 51 -17.40 -2.14 13.41
C HIS A 51 -18.11 -0.86 13.86
N LYS A 52 -17.38 0.08 14.45
CA LYS A 52 -17.93 1.39 14.80
C LYS A 52 -18.33 2.19 13.57
N GLY A 53 -17.70 1.96 12.41
CA GLY A 53 -17.93 2.72 11.20
C GLY A 53 -17.54 4.19 11.38
N PRO A 54 -16.24 4.51 11.52
CA PRO A 54 -15.81 5.87 11.77
C PRO A 54 -16.22 6.78 10.63
N HIS A 55 -16.61 8.01 10.96
CA HIS A 55 -16.90 9.02 9.96
C HIS A 55 -15.59 9.54 9.38
N CYS A 56 -15.35 9.27 8.11
CA CYS A 56 -14.14 9.64 7.37
C CYS A 56 -14.47 10.53 6.19
N ARG A 57 -13.53 11.38 5.82
CA ARG A 57 -13.56 12.12 4.58
C ARG A 57 -12.23 12.06 3.85
N LEU A 58 -12.33 11.89 2.54
CA LEU A 58 -11.26 12.05 1.57
C LEU A 58 -11.31 13.50 1.09
N LEU A 59 -10.21 14.22 1.19
CA LEU A 59 -10.15 15.62 0.77
C LEU A 59 -8.89 15.90 -0.04
N ARG A 60 -8.98 16.90 -0.89
CA ARG A 60 -7.81 17.53 -1.53
C ARG A 60 -7.47 18.86 -0.88
N VAL A 61 -6.22 19.23 -0.94
CA VAL A 61 -5.72 20.55 -0.54
C VAL A 61 -4.93 21.15 -1.69
N ASP A 62 -5.27 22.36 -2.08
CA ASP A 62 -4.50 23.15 -3.04
C ASP A 62 -3.22 23.66 -2.33
N LEU A 63 -2.05 23.29 -2.85
CA LEU A 63 -0.77 23.61 -2.22
C LEU A 63 -0.40 25.10 -2.33
N LYS A 64 -1.01 25.84 -3.24
CA LYS A 64 -0.76 27.28 -3.41
C LYS A 64 -1.63 28.11 -2.45
N THR A 65 -2.92 27.80 -2.36
CA THR A 65 -3.90 28.58 -1.60
C THR A 65 -4.13 28.07 -0.19
N GLY A 66 -3.90 26.74 0.05
CA GLY A 66 -4.25 26.06 1.28
C GLY A 66 -5.75 25.71 1.37
N GLU A 67 -6.53 25.99 0.34
CA GLU A 67 -7.95 25.64 0.32
C GLU A 67 -8.14 24.13 0.26
N SER A 68 -9.03 23.61 1.09
CA SER A 68 -9.41 22.20 1.11
C SER A 68 -10.81 21.99 0.55
N THR A 69 -10.99 20.88 -0.16
CA THR A 69 -12.28 20.43 -0.70
C THR A 69 -12.48 18.97 -0.36
N THR A 70 -13.63 18.62 0.23
CA THR A 70 -14.01 17.23 0.43
C THR A 70 -14.39 16.60 -0.92
N ILE A 71 -13.69 15.52 -1.28
CA ILE A 71 -13.94 14.74 -2.50
C ILE A 71 -15.01 13.68 -2.21
N HIS A 72 -14.90 13.00 -1.08
CA HIS A 72 -15.76 11.89 -0.69
C HIS A 72 -15.87 11.80 0.83
N GLU A 73 -17.03 11.37 1.33
CA GLU A 73 -17.29 11.30 2.77
C GLU A 73 -18.22 10.12 3.06
N GLU A 74 -17.83 9.26 4.00
CA GLU A 74 -18.56 8.07 4.39
C GLU A 74 -18.43 7.76 5.88
N LYS A 75 -19.33 6.91 6.40
CA LYS A 75 -19.21 6.28 7.72
C LYS A 75 -18.56 4.90 7.60
N ILE A 76 -17.42 4.87 6.96
CA ILE A 76 -16.56 3.72 6.75
C ILE A 76 -15.11 4.18 6.98
N TRP A 77 -14.27 3.30 7.50
CA TRP A 77 -12.87 3.62 7.68
C TRP A 77 -12.16 3.72 6.33
N LEU A 78 -11.76 4.93 5.96
CA LEU A 78 -11.02 5.23 4.73
C LEU A 78 -9.52 5.29 4.98
N GLY A 79 -8.72 4.92 3.98
CA GLY A 79 -7.27 4.98 4.01
C GLY A 79 -6.62 5.03 2.63
N HIS A 80 -5.30 5.11 2.60
CA HIS A 80 -4.42 5.01 1.44
C HIS A 80 -4.84 5.86 0.22
N PRO A 81 -5.07 7.17 0.36
CA PRO A 81 -5.44 8.01 -0.77
C PRO A 81 -4.23 8.24 -1.68
N ILE A 82 -4.36 8.01 -2.97
CA ILE A 82 -3.30 8.25 -3.97
C ILE A 82 -3.88 8.75 -5.29
N TYR A 83 -3.32 9.83 -5.84
CA TYR A 83 -3.64 10.26 -7.20
C TYR A 83 -3.12 9.25 -8.22
N ARG A 84 -3.89 9.03 -9.29
CA ARG A 84 -3.35 8.40 -10.48
C ARG A 84 -2.25 9.28 -11.07
N PRO A 85 -1.04 8.76 -11.33
CA PRO A 85 0.04 9.55 -11.94
C PRO A 85 -0.41 10.18 -13.27
N PHE A 86 -0.06 11.45 -13.47
CA PHE A 86 -0.37 12.26 -14.66
C PHE A 86 -1.86 12.42 -14.99
N ASP A 87 -2.74 12.07 -14.04
CA ASP A 87 -4.18 12.27 -14.13
C ASP A 87 -4.68 12.94 -12.84
N ASP A 88 -4.92 14.24 -12.93
CA ASP A 88 -5.37 15.03 -11.79
C ASP A 88 -6.84 14.80 -11.41
N ASN A 89 -7.53 13.93 -12.12
CA ASN A 89 -8.94 13.66 -11.86
C ASN A 89 -9.21 12.38 -11.07
N THR A 90 -8.35 11.36 -11.20
CA THR A 90 -8.59 10.05 -10.59
C THR A 90 -7.82 9.89 -9.28
N VAL A 91 -8.53 9.60 -8.20
CA VAL A 91 -7.99 9.27 -6.89
C VAL A 91 -8.37 7.84 -6.53
N ALA A 92 -7.38 7.02 -6.17
CA ALA A 92 -7.62 5.73 -5.53
C ALA A 92 -7.64 5.92 -4.01
N PHE A 93 -8.47 5.14 -3.31
CA PHE A 93 -8.53 5.08 -1.85
C PHE A 93 -8.97 3.69 -1.39
N CYS A 94 -8.85 3.43 -0.11
CA CYS A 94 -9.21 2.14 0.45
C CYS A 94 -10.32 2.23 1.48
N HIS A 95 -11.16 1.18 1.54
CA HIS A 95 -11.88 0.81 2.74
C HIS A 95 -10.93 -0.03 3.60
N GLU A 96 -10.56 0.50 4.75
CA GLU A 96 -9.68 -0.14 5.71
C GLU A 96 -10.44 -1.08 6.63
N GLY A 97 -9.73 -2.05 7.18
CA GLY A 97 -10.30 -2.95 8.18
C GLY A 97 -9.64 -4.33 8.23
N PRO A 98 -10.16 -5.22 9.07
CA PRO A 98 -9.73 -6.61 9.11
C PRO A 98 -9.91 -7.28 7.75
N HIS A 99 -8.92 -8.06 7.35
CA HIS A 99 -8.86 -8.68 6.02
C HIS A 99 -10.07 -9.54 5.65
N ASP A 100 -10.70 -10.16 6.65
CA ASP A 100 -11.85 -11.05 6.48
C ASP A 100 -13.21 -10.33 6.54
N LEU A 101 -13.23 -9.04 6.85
CA LEU A 101 -14.44 -8.23 6.98
C LEU A 101 -14.62 -7.21 5.86
N VAL A 102 -13.55 -6.85 5.17
CA VAL A 102 -13.59 -5.90 4.05
C VAL A 102 -14.00 -6.64 2.77
N ASP A 103 -15.13 -6.27 2.18
CA ASP A 103 -15.68 -6.88 0.96
C ASP A 103 -15.12 -6.30 -0.34
N ALA A 104 -14.59 -5.10 -0.28
CA ALA A 104 -13.90 -4.43 -1.39
C ALA A 104 -12.95 -3.37 -0.81
N ARG A 105 -11.65 -3.64 -0.88
CA ARG A 105 -10.65 -2.74 -0.33
C ARG A 105 -10.45 -1.49 -1.19
N MET A 106 -10.24 -1.67 -2.49
CA MET A 106 -9.81 -0.60 -3.38
C MET A 106 -10.97 0.05 -4.12
N TRP A 107 -10.98 1.38 -4.14
CA TRP A 107 -11.99 2.22 -4.76
C TRP A 107 -11.34 3.33 -5.58
N LEU A 108 -12.04 3.81 -6.58
CA LEU A 108 -11.68 5.02 -7.32
C LEU A 108 -12.80 6.06 -7.20
N VAL A 109 -12.41 7.31 -7.23
CA VAL A 109 -13.30 8.48 -7.28
C VAL A 109 -12.68 9.57 -8.15
N ASN A 110 -13.51 10.34 -8.82
CA ASN A 110 -13.04 11.56 -9.49
C ASN A 110 -12.80 12.68 -8.47
N GLU A 111 -11.92 13.62 -8.78
CA GLU A 111 -11.56 14.72 -7.87
C GLU A 111 -12.75 15.61 -7.51
N ASP A 112 -13.80 15.64 -8.34
CA ASP A 112 -15.07 16.36 -8.09
C ASP A 112 -16.06 15.56 -7.23
N GLY A 113 -15.69 14.37 -6.75
CA GLY A 113 -16.53 13.46 -5.97
C GLY A 113 -17.44 12.56 -6.80
N SER A 114 -17.44 12.70 -8.11
CA SER A 114 -18.23 11.84 -9.00
C SER A 114 -17.59 10.48 -9.22
N ASN A 115 -18.32 9.54 -9.81
CA ASN A 115 -17.83 8.26 -10.32
C ASN A 115 -17.13 7.40 -9.25
N VAL A 116 -17.67 7.37 -8.02
CA VAL A 116 -17.20 6.46 -6.97
C VAL A 116 -17.47 5.02 -7.42
N ARG A 117 -16.41 4.21 -7.51
CA ARG A 117 -16.52 2.83 -7.98
C ARG A 117 -15.51 1.90 -7.35
N LYS A 118 -15.92 0.65 -7.15
CA LYS A 118 -15.04 -0.44 -6.72
C LYS A 118 -14.04 -0.77 -7.82
N VAL A 119 -12.77 -0.97 -7.46
CA VAL A 119 -11.77 -1.60 -8.33
C VAL A 119 -12.06 -3.09 -8.45
N LYS A 120 -12.31 -3.74 -7.30
CA LYS A 120 -12.62 -5.17 -7.23
C LYS A 120 -13.44 -5.48 -5.98
N ALA A 121 -14.50 -6.30 -6.13
CA ALA A 121 -15.10 -6.99 -5.00
C ALA A 121 -14.25 -8.22 -4.65
N HIS A 122 -14.07 -8.49 -3.37
CA HIS A 122 -13.37 -9.69 -2.91
C HIS A 122 -14.22 -10.94 -3.16
N ALA A 123 -13.58 -12.04 -3.56
CA ALA A 123 -14.18 -13.36 -3.51
C ALA A 123 -14.25 -13.85 -2.04
N GLU A 124 -14.99 -14.93 -1.79
CA GLU A 124 -15.06 -15.51 -0.45
C GLU A 124 -13.67 -15.92 0.06
N GLY A 125 -13.28 -15.41 1.22
CA GLY A 125 -11.96 -15.63 1.82
C GLY A 125 -10.80 -14.91 1.13
N GLU A 126 -11.07 -14.08 0.12
CA GLU A 126 -10.05 -13.26 -0.52
C GLU A 126 -9.78 -11.99 0.29
N SER A 127 -8.53 -11.57 0.28
CA SER A 127 -8.11 -10.25 0.73
C SER A 127 -7.20 -9.59 -0.32
N CYS A 128 -7.33 -8.28 -0.45
CA CYS A 128 -6.45 -7.46 -1.30
C CYS A 128 -5.70 -6.45 -0.45
N THR A 129 -4.45 -6.15 -0.82
CA THR A 129 -3.59 -5.23 -0.06
C THR A 129 -2.44 -4.72 -0.93
N HIS A 130 -1.62 -3.82 -0.38
CA HIS A 130 -0.41 -3.29 -1.01
C HIS A 130 -0.66 -2.71 -2.41
N GLU A 131 -1.74 -1.93 -2.51
CA GLU A 131 -2.11 -1.26 -3.74
C GLU A 131 -1.23 -0.03 -4.00
N PHE A 132 -0.80 0.11 -5.25
CA PHE A 132 -0.06 1.27 -5.73
C PHE A 132 -0.27 1.48 -7.23
N TRP A 133 -0.10 2.72 -7.70
CA TRP A 133 -0.09 3.00 -9.13
C TRP A 133 1.27 2.67 -9.75
N VAL A 134 1.27 2.05 -10.92
CA VAL A 134 2.46 2.08 -11.79
C VAL A 134 2.81 3.55 -12.03
N PRO A 135 4.09 3.95 -11.94
CA PRO A 135 4.49 5.36 -12.06
C PRO A 135 4.05 6.07 -13.34
N ASP A 136 3.80 5.33 -14.43
CA ASP A 136 3.26 5.88 -15.67
C ASP A 136 1.72 6.07 -15.65
N GLY A 137 1.04 5.69 -14.57
CA GLY A 137 -0.41 5.78 -14.41
C GLY A 137 -1.24 4.74 -15.18
N SER A 138 -0.59 3.77 -15.83
CA SER A 138 -1.26 2.78 -16.68
C SER A 138 -2.13 1.79 -15.92
N ALA A 139 -1.77 1.46 -14.68
CA ALA A 139 -2.47 0.47 -13.87
C ALA A 139 -2.34 0.73 -12.36
N LEU A 140 -3.36 0.29 -11.62
CA LEU A 140 -3.28 0.07 -10.17
C LEU A 140 -2.90 -1.39 -9.93
N VAL A 141 -1.73 -1.61 -9.32
CA VAL A 141 -1.22 -2.94 -8.96
C VAL A 141 -1.57 -3.22 -7.52
N TYR A 142 -1.90 -4.47 -7.21
CA TYR A 142 -2.22 -4.91 -5.87
C TYR A 142 -1.90 -6.39 -5.68
N VAL A 143 -1.85 -6.83 -4.42
CA VAL A 143 -1.66 -8.22 -4.04
C VAL A 143 -2.98 -8.80 -3.56
N SER A 144 -3.35 -9.97 -4.05
CA SER A 144 -4.45 -10.75 -3.50
C SER A 144 -3.98 -12.08 -2.94
N TYR A 145 -4.68 -12.57 -1.92
CA TYR A 145 -4.43 -13.85 -1.28
C TYR A 145 -5.70 -14.43 -0.70
N LEU A 146 -5.74 -15.77 -0.62
CA LEU A 146 -6.88 -16.51 -0.10
C LEU A 146 -6.58 -17.05 1.30
N LYS A 147 -7.55 -16.99 2.18
CA LYS A 147 -7.45 -17.52 3.54
C LYS A 147 -7.05 -19.00 3.54
N GLY A 148 -6.01 -19.34 4.32
CA GLY A 148 -5.51 -20.71 4.43
C GLY A 148 -4.66 -21.20 3.27
N GLN A 149 -4.39 -20.37 2.27
CA GLN A 149 -3.48 -20.72 1.17
C GLN A 149 -2.10 -20.08 1.37
N GLN A 150 -1.06 -20.79 0.95
CA GLN A 150 0.28 -20.23 0.80
C GLN A 150 0.40 -19.57 -0.57
N GLY A 151 1.30 -18.56 -0.65
CA GLY A 151 1.48 -17.78 -1.85
C GLY A 151 0.45 -16.68 -2.00
N ARG A 152 0.70 -15.83 -2.96
CA ARG A 152 -0.07 -14.64 -3.25
C ARG A 152 -0.10 -14.41 -4.75
N THR A 153 -1.03 -13.60 -5.20
CA THR A 153 -1.15 -13.23 -6.61
C THR A 153 -0.93 -11.73 -6.76
N ILE A 154 -0.02 -11.35 -7.65
CA ILE A 154 0.09 -9.99 -8.13
C ILE A 154 -1.01 -9.80 -9.17
N SER A 155 -1.80 -8.77 -9.00
CA SER A 155 -2.89 -8.41 -9.90
C SER A 155 -2.77 -6.95 -10.31
N ARG A 156 -3.37 -6.59 -11.43
CA ARG A 156 -3.45 -5.21 -11.89
C ARG A 156 -4.86 -4.87 -12.40
N PHE A 157 -5.22 -3.64 -12.20
CA PHE A 157 -6.45 -3.04 -12.69
C PHE A 157 -6.13 -1.90 -13.65
N ASN A 158 -6.69 -1.96 -14.86
CA ASN A 158 -6.60 -0.87 -15.82
C ASN A 158 -7.80 0.07 -15.60
N PRO A 159 -7.58 1.35 -15.18
CA PRO A 159 -8.66 2.26 -14.84
C PRO A 159 -9.47 2.74 -16.04
N ASP A 160 -8.90 2.68 -17.26
CA ASP A 160 -9.52 3.18 -18.47
C ASP A 160 -10.46 2.13 -19.11
N THR A 161 -10.14 0.85 -18.96
CA THR A 161 -10.94 -0.27 -19.50
C THR A 161 -11.77 -0.98 -18.43
N GLY A 162 -11.47 -0.78 -17.15
CA GLY A 162 -12.09 -1.50 -16.04
C GLY A 162 -11.65 -2.96 -15.90
N VAL A 163 -10.63 -3.39 -16.65
CA VAL A 163 -10.15 -4.78 -16.64
C VAL A 163 -9.28 -5.05 -15.43
N ASN A 164 -9.64 -6.08 -14.66
CA ASN A 164 -8.81 -6.69 -13.62
C ASN A 164 -8.21 -7.98 -14.14
N GLU A 165 -6.91 -8.16 -13.94
CA GLU A 165 -6.22 -9.39 -14.34
C GLU A 165 -5.21 -9.86 -13.29
N ALA A 166 -5.13 -11.16 -13.10
CA ALA A 166 -4.04 -11.79 -12.36
C ALA A 166 -2.79 -11.79 -13.25
N VAL A 167 -1.72 -11.16 -12.77
CA VAL A 167 -0.46 -11.03 -13.51
C VAL A 167 0.38 -12.29 -13.34
N MET A 168 0.68 -12.63 -12.08
CA MET A 168 1.49 -13.81 -11.75
C MET A 168 1.32 -14.19 -10.27
N ASN A 169 1.64 -15.44 -9.96
CA ASN A 169 1.81 -15.84 -8.57
C ASN A 169 3.17 -15.37 -8.03
N MET A 170 3.25 -15.24 -6.72
CA MET A 170 4.48 -14.90 -6.04
C MET A 170 4.60 -15.63 -4.69
N PRO A 171 5.81 -15.81 -4.12
CA PRO A 171 5.98 -16.27 -2.75
C PRO A 171 5.33 -15.29 -1.76
N ALA A 172 5.26 -15.65 -0.50
CA ALA A 172 4.75 -14.78 0.57
C ALA A 172 5.65 -13.56 0.74
N CYS A 173 5.38 -12.55 -0.05
CA CYS A 173 6.09 -11.28 -0.14
C CYS A 173 5.11 -10.15 0.13
N SER A 174 5.56 -9.08 0.74
CA SER A 174 4.75 -7.93 1.07
C SER A 174 5.04 -6.74 0.14
N HIS A 175 5.12 -5.59 0.66
CA HIS A 175 5.40 -4.26 0.11
C HIS A 175 5.98 -4.27 -1.31
N LEU A 176 5.10 -4.35 -2.31
CA LEU A 176 5.46 -4.28 -3.71
C LEU A 176 5.62 -2.84 -4.19
N MET A 177 6.55 -2.65 -5.12
CA MET A 177 6.71 -1.43 -5.91
C MET A 177 7.18 -1.79 -7.32
N SER A 178 6.80 -1.03 -8.33
CA SER A 178 7.25 -1.25 -9.70
C SER A 178 8.40 -0.31 -10.12
N ASN A 179 9.09 -0.68 -11.18
CA ASN A 179 9.84 0.26 -11.99
C ASN A 179 8.88 1.20 -12.75
N VAL A 180 9.43 2.14 -13.52
CA VAL A 180 8.64 3.23 -14.13
C VAL A 180 7.50 2.75 -15.03
N ASP A 181 7.71 1.70 -15.80
CA ASP A 181 6.75 1.17 -16.78
C ASP A 181 5.98 -0.08 -16.30
N GLY A 182 6.20 -0.51 -15.05
CA GLY A 182 5.51 -1.68 -14.50
C GLY A 182 5.94 -3.04 -15.07
N THR A 183 7.06 -3.10 -15.81
CA THR A 183 7.60 -4.34 -16.38
C THR A 183 8.34 -5.19 -15.35
N MET A 184 8.87 -4.54 -14.31
CA MET A 184 9.54 -5.16 -13.18
C MET A 184 8.90 -4.70 -11.86
N LEU A 185 8.78 -5.61 -10.91
CA LEU A 185 8.36 -5.30 -9.56
C LEU A 185 9.44 -5.72 -8.57
N VAL A 186 9.48 -5.07 -7.42
CA VAL A 186 10.29 -5.50 -6.28
C VAL A 186 9.39 -5.69 -5.07
N GLY A 187 9.77 -6.60 -4.18
CA GLY A 187 9.03 -6.85 -2.95
C GLY A 187 9.91 -7.49 -1.88
N ASP A 188 9.42 -7.50 -0.66
CA ASP A 188 10.10 -8.03 0.51
C ASP A 188 9.40 -9.27 1.08
N GLY A 189 10.16 -10.32 1.32
CA GLY A 189 9.70 -11.46 2.11
C GLY A 189 9.59 -11.09 3.59
N SER A 190 8.68 -11.71 4.30
CA SER A 190 8.50 -11.49 5.74
C SER A 190 9.60 -12.20 6.54
N GLY A 191 10.29 -11.46 7.38
CA GLY A 191 11.35 -11.99 8.26
C GLY A 191 10.84 -12.55 9.58
N THR A 192 9.60 -12.36 9.94
CA THR A 192 9.05 -12.77 11.24
C THR A 192 7.88 -13.72 11.05
N PRO A 193 7.87 -14.88 11.69
CA PRO A 193 6.67 -15.71 11.77
C PRO A 193 5.56 -14.92 12.47
N VAL A 194 4.47 -14.63 11.76
CA VAL A 194 3.29 -14.02 12.33
C VAL A 194 2.35 -15.12 12.78
N ASP A 195 1.78 -15.00 13.98
CA ASP A 195 0.75 -15.94 14.42
C ASP A 195 -0.41 -15.90 13.42
N VAL A 196 -0.74 -17.06 12.86
CA VAL A 196 -1.82 -17.23 11.88
C VAL A 196 -3.15 -16.65 12.37
N LYS A 197 -3.37 -16.61 13.70
CA LYS A 197 -4.54 -16.00 14.31
C LYS A 197 -4.61 -14.49 14.11
N ASP A 198 -3.46 -13.82 14.15
CA ASP A 198 -3.37 -12.36 14.01
C ASP A 198 -3.51 -11.90 12.56
N THR A 199 -3.38 -12.82 11.60
CA THR A 199 -3.54 -12.54 10.16
C THR A 199 -4.93 -12.89 9.63
N GLY A 200 -5.90 -13.17 10.48
CA GLY A 200 -7.22 -13.64 10.03
C GLY A 200 -7.18 -15.04 9.39
N GLY A 201 -6.11 -15.81 9.66
CA GLY A 201 -5.89 -17.16 9.11
C GLY A 201 -5.12 -17.22 7.80
N TYR A 202 -4.51 -16.10 7.35
CA TYR A 202 -3.56 -16.11 6.24
C TYR A 202 -2.19 -16.61 6.70
N THR A 203 -1.52 -17.41 5.87
CA THR A 203 -0.17 -17.91 6.16
C THR A 203 0.87 -16.90 5.69
N ILE A 204 1.89 -16.67 6.53
CA ILE A 204 3.05 -15.85 6.22
C ILE A 204 4.29 -16.71 6.49
N ASP A 205 5.12 -16.89 5.46
CA ASP A 205 6.38 -17.61 5.58
C ASP A 205 7.49 -16.67 6.07
N ASN A 206 8.41 -17.22 6.85
CA ASN A 206 9.64 -16.51 7.21
C ASN A 206 10.59 -16.50 6.00
N ASP A 207 10.66 -15.38 5.33
CA ASP A 207 11.47 -15.21 4.13
C ASP A 207 12.30 -13.90 4.18
N PRO A 208 13.61 -14.00 4.35
CA PRO A 208 14.50 -12.85 4.53
C PRO A 208 14.98 -12.22 3.22
N TYR A 209 14.37 -12.51 2.07
CA TYR A 209 14.86 -12.05 0.78
C TYR A 209 14.06 -10.89 0.21
N LEU A 210 14.78 -10.02 -0.50
CA LEU A 210 14.21 -9.11 -1.48
C LEU A 210 14.08 -9.84 -2.81
N TYR A 211 12.95 -9.64 -3.47
CA TYR A 211 12.62 -10.24 -4.75
C TYR A 211 12.45 -9.20 -5.83
N ALA A 212 12.82 -9.56 -7.06
CA ALA A 212 12.35 -8.90 -8.27
C ALA A 212 11.48 -9.85 -9.09
N PHE A 213 10.43 -9.30 -9.69
CA PHE A 213 9.43 -10.02 -10.49
C PHE A 213 9.47 -9.49 -11.90
N ASP A 214 9.77 -10.35 -12.88
CA ASP A 214 9.68 -10.05 -14.30
C ASP A 214 8.26 -10.38 -14.77
N VAL A 215 7.47 -9.34 -15.03
CA VAL A 215 6.05 -9.45 -15.36
C VAL A 215 5.84 -10.20 -16.67
N ALA A 216 6.68 -9.94 -17.67
CA ALA A 216 6.56 -10.57 -18.99
C ALA A 216 6.91 -12.06 -18.97
N LYS A 217 7.94 -12.43 -18.19
CA LYS A 217 8.35 -13.84 -18.04
C LYS A 217 7.52 -14.62 -17.04
N LYS A 218 6.70 -13.93 -16.22
CA LYS A 218 5.98 -14.51 -15.07
C LYS A 218 6.93 -15.30 -14.15
N ALA A 219 8.09 -14.73 -13.91
CA ALA A 219 9.16 -15.33 -13.14
C ALA A 219 9.75 -14.30 -12.18
N TYR A 220 10.41 -14.76 -11.13
CA TYR A 220 11.01 -13.89 -10.15
C TYR A 220 12.41 -14.38 -9.78
N PHE A 221 13.19 -13.54 -9.12
CA PHE A 221 14.51 -13.90 -8.61
C PHE A 221 14.81 -13.18 -7.30
N ARG A 222 15.72 -13.72 -6.52
CA ARG A 222 16.22 -13.11 -5.30
C ARG A 222 17.25 -12.05 -5.63
N ILE A 223 17.09 -10.85 -5.05
CA ILE A 223 18.07 -9.76 -5.19
C ILE A 223 19.13 -9.88 -4.11
N ALA A 224 18.70 -9.92 -2.84
CA ALA A 224 19.57 -9.93 -1.68
C ALA A 224 18.79 -10.41 -0.44
N ARG A 225 19.53 -10.78 0.62
CA ARG A 225 18.93 -10.90 1.94
C ARG A 225 18.81 -9.53 2.57
N HIS A 226 17.63 -9.19 3.07
CA HIS A 226 17.42 -7.93 3.80
C HIS A 226 17.78 -8.06 5.28
N ASP A 227 17.64 -9.27 5.85
CA ASP A 227 17.93 -9.60 7.25
C ASP A 227 17.30 -8.61 8.26
N THR A 228 16.18 -8.02 7.91
CA THR A 228 15.42 -7.12 8.78
C THR A 228 14.72 -7.91 9.87
N SER A 229 14.79 -7.42 11.11
CA SER A 229 14.25 -8.15 12.26
C SER A 229 12.71 -8.10 12.37
N TRP A 230 12.06 -7.17 11.68
CA TRP A 230 10.64 -6.83 11.86
C TRP A 230 10.29 -6.43 13.30
N ALA A 231 11.29 -6.04 14.07
CA ALA A 231 11.10 -5.62 15.44
C ALA A 231 10.61 -4.16 15.51
N THR A 232 9.91 -3.86 16.60
CA THR A 232 9.53 -2.49 16.90
C THR A 232 10.76 -1.63 17.18
N VAL A 233 10.86 -0.50 16.53
CA VAL A 233 11.92 0.49 16.78
C VAL A 233 11.83 1.00 18.21
N ALA A 234 12.96 1.06 18.91
CA ALA A 234 13.02 1.49 20.32
C ALA A 234 12.34 2.85 20.52
N ASN A 235 11.50 2.95 21.55
CA ASN A 235 10.68 4.13 21.90
C ASN A 235 9.70 4.57 20.80
N SER A 236 9.33 3.67 19.89
CA SER A 236 8.42 3.89 18.78
C SER A 236 7.38 2.76 18.73
N ARG A 237 6.29 2.99 18.00
CA ARG A 237 5.35 1.94 17.60
C ARG A 237 5.63 1.42 16.19
N GLN A 238 6.62 1.98 15.53
CA GLN A 238 6.99 1.64 14.18
C GLN A 238 7.84 0.37 14.16
N VAL A 239 7.50 -0.55 13.28
CA VAL A 239 8.27 -1.76 13.00
C VAL A 239 9.22 -1.47 11.84
N THR A 240 10.44 -2.01 11.89
CA THR A 240 11.37 -1.93 10.75
C THR A 240 10.90 -2.88 9.66
N HIS A 241 10.60 -2.34 8.48
CA HIS A 241 10.22 -3.08 7.28
C HIS A 241 11.20 -2.78 6.16
N PRO A 242 11.51 -3.72 5.24
CA PRO A 242 12.36 -3.43 4.10
C PRO A 242 11.80 -2.38 3.14
N HIS A 243 10.54 -2.46 2.74
CA HIS A 243 9.88 -1.55 1.80
C HIS A 243 10.76 -1.23 0.59
N PRO A 244 11.08 -2.20 -0.27
CA PRO A 244 11.99 -1.99 -1.37
C PRO A 244 11.41 -1.07 -2.45
N SER A 245 12.26 -0.25 -3.03
CA SER A 245 11.94 0.57 -4.21
C SER A 245 13.12 0.62 -5.17
N PHE A 246 12.85 0.74 -6.47
CA PHE A 246 13.93 0.92 -7.45
C PHE A 246 14.66 2.25 -7.27
N THR A 247 15.96 2.25 -7.55
CA THR A 247 16.70 3.50 -7.77
C THR A 247 16.22 4.16 -9.07
N PRO A 248 16.39 5.50 -9.25
CA PRO A 248 15.92 6.18 -10.46
C PRO A 248 16.52 5.66 -11.78
N ASP A 249 17.69 5.01 -11.73
CA ASP A 249 18.32 4.37 -12.89
C ASP A 249 17.92 2.89 -13.05
N GLU A 250 17.03 2.38 -12.19
CA GLU A 250 16.52 1.02 -12.16
C GLU A 250 17.59 -0.09 -12.05
N LYS A 251 18.83 0.25 -11.64
CA LYS A 251 19.94 -0.71 -11.54
C LYS A 251 20.10 -1.33 -10.16
N ALA A 252 19.41 -0.77 -9.19
CA ALA A 252 19.47 -1.21 -7.81
C ALA A 252 18.13 -1.00 -7.10
N VAL A 253 18.05 -1.54 -5.90
CA VAL A 253 16.90 -1.42 -5.01
C VAL A 253 17.34 -0.79 -3.70
N LEU A 254 16.66 0.27 -3.29
CA LEU A 254 16.76 0.87 -1.96
C LEU A 254 15.82 0.14 -1.01
N TYR A 255 16.28 -0.18 0.21
CA TYR A 255 15.46 -0.82 1.24
C TYR A 255 15.93 -0.45 2.64
N SER A 256 15.05 -0.65 3.63
CA SER A 256 15.39 -0.47 5.05
C SER A 256 15.78 -1.79 5.70
N SER A 257 16.72 -1.76 6.64
CA SER A 257 17.02 -2.90 7.51
C SER A 257 17.66 -2.42 8.81
N ASP A 258 17.51 -3.20 9.85
CA ASP A 258 18.19 -3.04 11.15
C ASP A 258 19.24 -4.13 11.41
N LYS A 259 19.70 -4.80 10.35
CA LYS A 259 20.68 -5.90 10.42
C LYS A 259 22.00 -5.55 11.13
N ASP A 260 22.38 -4.27 11.12
CA ASP A 260 23.57 -3.75 11.80
C ASP A 260 23.23 -3.15 13.19
N GLY A 261 22.11 -3.55 13.79
CA GLY A 261 21.70 -3.19 15.15
C GLY A 261 20.92 -1.89 15.27
N LYS A 262 20.67 -1.18 14.17
CA LYS A 262 19.83 0.02 14.09
C LYS A 262 19.21 0.16 12.69
N PRO A 263 18.00 0.74 12.58
CA PRO A 263 17.39 1.00 11.28
C PRO A 263 18.26 1.92 10.42
N ALA A 264 18.52 1.48 9.18
CA ALA A 264 19.29 2.23 8.19
C ALA A 264 18.79 1.89 6.78
N LEU A 265 19.14 2.73 5.81
CA LEU A 265 18.89 2.50 4.39
C LEU A 265 20.07 1.77 3.74
N TYR A 266 19.74 0.82 2.91
CA TYR A 266 20.68 0.00 2.16
C TYR A 266 20.35 0.01 0.68
N ILE A 267 21.34 -0.24 -0.16
CA ILE A 267 21.19 -0.40 -1.61
C ILE A 267 21.69 -1.79 -2.00
N ALA A 268 20.84 -2.55 -2.70
CA ALA A 268 21.20 -3.82 -3.32
C ALA A 268 21.18 -3.67 -4.84
N LYS A 269 22.30 -3.98 -5.51
CA LYS A 269 22.35 -4.00 -6.97
C LYS A 269 21.54 -5.16 -7.51
N LEU A 270 20.86 -4.96 -8.62
CA LEU A 270 20.22 -6.05 -9.35
C LEU A 270 21.33 -6.96 -9.95
N PRO A 271 21.17 -8.29 -9.85
CA PRO A 271 22.12 -9.22 -10.43
C PRO A 271 22.08 -9.17 -11.96
N GLU A 272 23.25 -9.22 -12.62
CA GLU A 272 23.34 -9.22 -14.09
C GLU A 272 22.80 -10.52 -14.71
N GLN A 273 22.94 -11.65 -14.02
CA GLN A 273 22.48 -12.96 -14.46
C GLN A 273 21.73 -13.65 -13.32
N PRO A 274 20.45 -13.28 -13.08
CA PRO A 274 19.69 -13.86 -11.98
C PRO A 274 19.28 -15.31 -12.27
N GLU A 275 19.26 -16.12 -11.20
CA GLU A 275 18.58 -17.41 -11.23
C GLU A 275 17.06 -17.17 -11.20
N MET A 276 16.40 -17.46 -12.31
CA MET A 276 14.95 -17.28 -12.45
C MET A 276 14.20 -18.42 -11.76
N LEU A 277 13.22 -18.04 -10.95
CA LEU A 277 12.32 -18.92 -10.23
C LEU A 277 10.89 -18.75 -10.76
N HIS A 278 10.07 -19.79 -10.65
CA HIS A 278 8.67 -19.78 -11.04
C HIS A 278 7.79 -20.13 -9.83
N ALA A 279 6.69 -19.38 -9.65
CA ALA A 279 5.71 -19.57 -8.56
C ALA A 279 4.56 -20.49 -9.00
#